data_75c511034224784b948158b32490bf71
#
_entry.id   75c511034224784b948158b32490bf71
#
_cell.length_a   1.000
_cell.length_b   1.000
_cell.length_c   1.000
_cell.angle_alpha   90.00
_cell.angle_beta   90.00
_cell.angle_gamma   90.00
#
_symmetry.space_group_name_H-M   'P 1'
#
loop_
_entity.id
_entity.type
_entity.pdbx_description
1 polymer ?
#
loop_
_entity_poly.entity_id
_entity_poly.type
_entity_poly.pdbx_seq_one_letter_code
_entity_poly.pdbx_strand_id
1 'polypeptide(L)'
;MNQQLRDRTIHLGHTNASPSEVDYDARKLDTLDRHFGQLIDGGKIQAASYLLARYGKIFANKSMGARVGYEEGGDLQPDSIRRIASTTKAFTAVAILKLVEDGKLYLEQPVSNLIEEFDTPLHRSITVFHLLTHTSGICPDPGYYLEPYPRGWWNGHDGDSWIKGVLSGPVRCKPGEFYNYSSAGFGMLGELIGRITGMHYNDYIRQSILEPLGMSRTFFDVPEHLHDEVCLAEKFDAERLTTSTKQPGKMPRAGGGLHSTLQDLWKFGQMLLDKGTFESKRIISRKSVEAMTRNQLNKVPAYAWGVQIPSKNFGLGLHLFLERGELKSQATFSHEGAGRCALHIDPAEQLVAVFFVPTAAPGFLPESIVHPGNIIWSGLN
;
A
#
# COMPACT_ATOMS: atom_id res chain seq x y z
N MET A 1 5.54 39.40 -4.12
CA MET A 1 5.52 39.47 -2.65
C MET A 1 6.32 38.27 -2.15
N ASN A 2 7.62 38.49 -1.83
CA ASN A 2 8.51 37.43 -1.36
C ASN A 2 8.13 37.06 0.07
N GLN A 3 7.34 36.01 0.22
CA GLN A 3 7.19 35.33 1.50
C GLN A 3 8.45 34.47 1.64
N GLN A 4 9.38 34.90 2.50
CA GLN A 4 10.56 34.14 2.89
C GLN A 4 10.08 32.71 3.27
N LEU A 5 10.54 31.71 2.52
CA LEU A 5 10.47 30.34 2.95
C LEU A 5 11.08 30.30 4.36
N ARG A 6 10.28 29.98 5.37
CA ARG A 6 10.80 29.76 6.72
C ARG A 6 11.89 28.71 6.60
N ASP A 7 13.05 28.93 7.22
CA ASP A 7 14.12 27.92 7.32
C ASP A 7 13.53 26.72 8.05
N ARG A 8 13.03 25.76 7.25
CA ARG A 8 12.44 24.53 7.76
C ARG A 8 13.55 23.50 7.92
N THR A 9 13.58 22.86 9.08
CA THR A 9 14.50 21.75 9.32
C THR A 9 14.15 20.58 8.42
N ILE A 10 15.09 20.15 7.59
CA ILE A 10 15.04 18.90 6.84
C ILE A 10 15.91 17.89 7.59
N HIS A 11 15.28 16.84 8.07
CA HIS A 11 15.98 15.74 8.75
C HIS A 11 16.46 14.74 7.71
N LEU A 12 17.76 14.41 7.77
CA LEU A 12 18.41 13.47 6.85
C LEU A 12 18.49 12.08 7.48
N GLY A 13 18.08 11.09 6.74
CA GLY A 13 18.24 9.68 7.07
C GLY A 13 19.47 9.08 6.39
N HIS A 14 19.65 7.76 6.61
CA HIS A 14 20.76 7.01 6.04
C HIS A 14 20.72 7.01 4.50
N THR A 15 21.86 7.29 3.88
CA THR A 15 22.15 7.10 2.45
C THR A 15 23.48 6.37 2.29
N ASN A 16 23.66 5.62 1.20
CA ASN A 16 24.88 4.89 0.88
C ASN A 16 25.43 5.21 -0.50
N ALA A 17 24.86 6.21 -1.18
CA ALA A 17 25.38 6.78 -2.41
C ALA A 17 25.02 8.26 -2.51
N SER A 18 25.78 9.02 -3.29
CA SER A 18 25.39 10.34 -3.76
C SER A 18 24.50 10.25 -5.00
N PRO A 19 23.71 11.28 -5.33
CA PRO A 19 22.90 11.30 -6.54
C PRO A 19 23.71 11.04 -7.81
N SER A 20 24.93 11.59 -7.92
CA SER A 20 25.81 11.42 -9.07
C SER A 20 26.31 9.98 -9.26
N GLU A 21 26.46 9.20 -8.18
CA GLU A 21 26.86 7.78 -8.27
C GLU A 21 25.75 6.85 -8.77
N VAL A 22 24.55 7.38 -8.91
CA VAL A 22 23.39 6.66 -9.42
C VAL A 22 22.75 7.36 -10.63
N ASP A 23 23.50 8.19 -11.32
CA ASP A 23 23.06 8.93 -12.52
C ASP A 23 21.76 9.71 -12.28
N TYR A 24 21.74 10.51 -11.19
CA TYR A 24 20.57 11.30 -10.80
C TYR A 24 20.92 12.80 -10.65
N ASP A 25 20.08 13.67 -11.21
CA ASP A 25 20.23 15.13 -11.07
C ASP A 25 19.84 15.62 -9.66
N ALA A 26 20.84 15.92 -8.84
CA ALA A 26 20.67 16.39 -7.47
C ALA A 26 19.76 17.63 -7.35
N ARG A 27 19.70 18.50 -8.37
CA ARG A 27 18.83 19.69 -8.39
C ARG A 27 17.34 19.34 -8.29
N LYS A 28 16.97 18.11 -8.65
CA LYS A 28 15.59 17.63 -8.53
C LYS A 28 15.23 17.27 -7.09
N LEU A 29 16.20 16.90 -6.25
CA LEU A 29 15.98 16.79 -4.80
C LEU A 29 15.64 18.13 -4.19
N ASP A 30 16.36 19.20 -4.56
CA ASP A 30 16.06 20.57 -4.10
C ASP A 30 14.67 21.04 -4.58
N THR A 31 14.30 20.63 -5.79
CA THR A 31 12.97 20.95 -6.33
C THR A 31 11.88 20.20 -5.56
N LEU A 32 12.11 18.93 -5.20
CA LEU A 32 11.19 18.13 -4.41
C LEU A 32 11.04 18.67 -2.98
N ASP A 33 12.16 19.03 -2.33
CA ASP A 33 12.16 19.64 -0.99
C ASP A 33 11.37 20.95 -0.98
N ARG A 34 11.59 21.82 -1.97
CA ARG A 34 10.86 23.07 -2.13
C ARG A 34 9.37 22.84 -2.37
N HIS A 35 9.02 21.86 -3.21
CA HIS A 35 7.63 21.52 -3.49
C HIS A 35 6.89 21.11 -2.20
N PHE A 36 7.47 20.18 -1.43
CA PHE A 36 6.88 19.75 -0.16
C PHE A 36 6.85 20.90 0.87
N GLY A 37 7.91 21.70 0.95
CA GLY A 37 7.96 22.88 1.80
C GLY A 37 6.79 23.84 1.53
N GLN A 38 6.52 24.14 0.26
CA GLN A 38 5.40 25.00 -0.14
C GLN A 38 4.03 24.42 0.24
N LEU A 39 3.84 23.09 0.13
CA LEU A 39 2.60 22.45 0.53
C LEU A 39 2.38 22.50 2.05
N ILE A 40 3.45 22.35 2.84
CA ILE A 40 3.39 22.46 4.29
C ILE A 40 3.13 23.90 4.72
N ASP A 41 3.85 24.89 4.15
CA ASP A 41 3.66 26.32 4.44
C ASP A 41 2.25 26.80 4.08
N GLY A 42 1.69 26.23 3.02
CA GLY A 42 0.32 26.49 2.60
C GLY A 42 -0.75 25.74 3.41
N GLY A 43 -0.36 24.94 4.42
CA GLY A 43 -1.29 24.14 5.23
C GLY A 43 -2.01 23.03 4.46
N LYS A 44 -1.55 22.67 3.27
CA LYS A 44 -2.13 21.61 2.44
C LYS A 44 -1.77 20.22 2.94
N ILE A 45 -0.58 20.07 3.50
CA ILE A 45 -0.08 18.82 4.11
C ILE A 45 0.56 19.14 5.46
N GLN A 46 0.60 18.15 6.33
CA GLN A 46 1.21 18.24 7.65
C GLN A 46 2.74 18.14 7.58
N ALA A 47 3.19 17.21 6.78
CA ALA A 47 4.59 16.82 6.69
C ALA A 47 4.84 16.11 5.35
N ALA A 48 6.12 15.89 5.03
CA ALA A 48 6.53 15.05 3.92
C ALA A 48 7.78 14.27 4.28
N SER A 49 7.91 13.08 3.72
CA SER A 49 9.15 12.32 3.80
C SER A 49 9.30 11.43 2.57
N TYR A 50 10.55 11.18 2.17
CA TYR A 50 10.82 10.33 1.03
C TYR A 50 12.16 9.60 1.14
N LEU A 51 12.23 8.44 0.52
CA LEU A 51 13.45 7.66 0.30
C LEU A 51 13.50 7.25 -1.16
N LEU A 52 14.62 7.56 -1.81
CA LEU A 52 14.87 7.21 -3.21
C LEU A 52 16.11 6.33 -3.28
N ALA A 53 15.98 5.21 -3.99
CA ALA A 53 17.08 4.29 -4.23
C ALA A 53 17.12 3.89 -5.71
N ARG A 54 18.32 3.89 -6.30
CA ARG A 54 18.56 3.43 -7.67
C ARG A 54 19.73 2.46 -7.68
N TYR A 55 19.64 1.40 -8.48
CA TYR A 55 20.65 0.34 -8.53
C TYR A 55 20.94 -0.30 -7.15
N GLY A 56 19.90 -0.40 -6.30
CA GLY A 56 20.02 -0.91 -4.93
C GLY A 56 20.68 0.04 -3.93
N LYS A 57 21.01 1.28 -4.33
CA LYS A 57 21.68 2.27 -3.48
C LYS A 57 20.73 3.40 -3.10
N ILE A 58 20.62 3.67 -1.81
CA ILE A 58 19.84 4.80 -1.28
C ILE A 58 20.65 6.08 -1.48
N PHE A 59 20.13 7.01 -2.30
CA PHE A 59 20.78 8.29 -2.58
C PHE A 59 20.04 9.50 -1.99
N ALA A 60 18.81 9.32 -1.51
CA ALA A 60 18.08 10.33 -0.77
C ALA A 60 17.19 9.68 0.29
N ASN A 61 17.16 10.25 1.50
CA ASN A 61 16.29 9.86 2.59
C ASN A 61 16.06 11.10 3.46
N LYS A 62 14.89 11.71 3.37
CA LYS A 62 14.61 13.00 3.99
C LYS A 62 13.21 13.04 4.60
N SER A 63 13.06 13.83 5.65
CA SER A 63 11.78 14.14 6.30
C SER A 63 11.69 15.59 6.71
N MET A 64 10.48 16.15 6.70
CA MET A 64 10.21 17.54 7.09
C MET A 64 8.77 17.70 7.58
N GLY A 65 8.54 18.67 8.46
CA GLY A 65 7.22 18.98 9.00
C GLY A 65 6.90 18.25 10.29
N ALA A 66 5.67 18.36 10.76
CA ALA A 66 5.25 17.90 12.06
C ALA A 66 4.95 16.37 12.07
N ARG A 67 5.37 15.67 13.12
CA ARG A 67 5.04 14.25 13.33
C ARG A 67 3.57 14.05 13.71
N VAL A 68 2.99 14.98 14.47
CA VAL A 68 1.58 14.97 14.85
C VAL A 68 0.87 16.16 14.22
N GLY A 69 -0.27 15.91 13.57
CA GLY A 69 -0.99 16.92 12.78
C GLY A 69 -2.03 17.74 13.56
N TYR A 70 -2.39 17.32 14.76
CA TYR A 70 -3.48 17.91 15.55
C TYR A 70 -3.04 18.47 16.91
N GLU A 71 -1.78 18.31 17.28
CA GLU A 71 -1.17 18.83 18.52
C GLU A 71 0.34 18.94 18.37
N GLU A 72 1.03 19.54 19.34
CA GLU A 72 2.49 19.55 19.38
C GLU A 72 3.03 18.12 19.59
N GLY A 73 3.91 17.68 18.71
CA GLY A 73 4.42 16.30 18.72
C GLY A 73 5.82 16.14 18.15
N GLY A 74 6.54 17.26 17.99
CA GLY A 74 7.89 17.29 17.40
C GLY A 74 7.91 17.08 15.89
N ASP A 75 9.10 17.03 15.32
CA ASP A 75 9.33 16.92 13.90
C ASP A 75 9.24 15.46 13.42
N LEU A 76 8.78 15.29 12.17
CA LEU A 76 8.81 14.01 11.49
C LEU A 76 10.26 13.62 11.18
N GLN A 77 10.68 12.45 11.67
CA GLN A 77 12.00 11.91 11.45
C GLN A 77 12.02 10.92 10.26
N PRO A 78 13.17 10.68 9.60
CA PRO A 78 13.28 9.70 8.51
C PRO A 78 12.88 8.27 8.91
N ASP A 79 13.13 7.88 10.15
CA ASP A 79 12.82 6.58 10.74
C ASP A 79 11.49 6.54 11.49
N SER A 80 10.73 7.65 11.55
CA SER A 80 9.38 7.64 12.14
C SER A 80 8.52 6.54 11.50
N ILE A 81 7.75 5.86 12.33
CA ILE A 81 6.81 4.84 11.88
C ILE A 81 5.56 5.51 11.30
N ARG A 82 5.03 4.99 10.21
CA ARG A 82 3.89 5.57 9.50
C ARG A 82 2.88 4.52 9.14
N ARG A 83 1.61 4.85 9.22
CA ARG A 83 0.53 4.01 8.70
C ARG A 83 0.62 3.96 7.18
N ILE A 84 0.85 2.77 6.61
CA ILE A 84 0.97 2.59 5.16
C ILE A 84 -0.36 2.25 4.47
N ALA A 85 -1.42 2.09 5.25
CA ALA A 85 -2.76 1.81 4.75
C ALA A 85 -2.76 0.75 3.64
N SER A 86 -3.35 1.04 2.48
CA SER A 86 -3.54 0.06 1.40
C SER A 86 -2.26 -0.50 0.78
N THR A 87 -1.09 0.11 0.99
CA THR A 87 0.19 -0.50 0.61
C THR A 87 0.40 -1.86 1.31
N THR A 88 -0.28 -2.12 2.43
CA THR A 88 -0.39 -3.45 3.08
C THR A 88 -0.82 -4.55 2.10
N LYS A 89 -1.65 -4.23 1.11
CA LYS A 89 -2.16 -5.22 0.14
C LYS A 89 -1.05 -5.91 -0.64
N ALA A 90 0.02 -5.21 -0.96
CA ALA A 90 1.17 -5.81 -1.63
C ALA A 90 1.81 -6.92 -0.78
N PHE A 91 1.90 -6.73 0.53
CA PHE A 91 2.40 -7.75 1.46
C PHE A 91 1.47 -8.96 1.54
N THR A 92 0.17 -8.72 1.61
CA THR A 92 -0.84 -9.79 1.61
C THR A 92 -0.81 -10.58 0.30
N ALA A 93 -0.65 -9.90 -0.84
CA ALA A 93 -0.51 -10.58 -2.13
C ALA A 93 0.74 -11.47 -2.18
N VAL A 94 1.89 -10.99 -1.68
CA VAL A 94 3.10 -11.81 -1.53
C VAL A 94 2.85 -13.01 -0.62
N ALA A 95 2.16 -12.83 0.51
CA ALA A 95 1.82 -13.91 1.44
C ALA A 95 0.96 -15.00 0.77
N ILE A 96 -0.06 -14.60 0.00
CA ILE A 96 -0.89 -15.54 -0.78
C ILE A 96 -0.04 -16.27 -1.83
N LEU A 97 0.82 -15.57 -2.56
CA LEU A 97 1.67 -16.21 -3.57
C LEU A 97 2.68 -17.20 -2.97
N LYS A 98 3.15 -16.97 -1.74
CA LYS A 98 3.95 -17.97 -1.02
C LYS A 98 3.14 -19.26 -0.78
N LEU A 99 1.87 -19.15 -0.41
CA LEU A 99 0.99 -20.31 -0.26
C LEU A 99 0.74 -21.02 -1.61
N VAL A 100 0.70 -20.25 -2.72
CA VAL A 100 0.63 -20.82 -4.07
C VAL A 100 1.92 -21.57 -4.42
N GLU A 101 3.09 -21.01 -4.13
CA GLU A 101 4.40 -21.64 -4.34
C GLU A 101 4.56 -22.94 -3.53
N ASP A 102 3.99 -22.96 -2.32
CA ASP A 102 3.98 -24.13 -1.44
C ASP A 102 2.94 -25.21 -1.84
N GLY A 103 2.17 -24.97 -2.91
CA GLY A 103 1.11 -25.89 -3.37
C GLY A 103 -0.09 -25.97 -2.43
N LYS A 104 -0.22 -25.05 -1.47
CA LYS A 104 -1.33 -25.01 -0.50
C LYS A 104 -2.57 -24.30 -1.03
N LEU A 105 -2.43 -23.58 -2.15
CA LEU A 105 -3.44 -22.74 -2.75
C LEU A 105 -3.18 -22.61 -4.25
N TYR A 106 -4.22 -22.37 -5.06
CA TYR A 106 -4.07 -21.95 -6.46
C TYR A 106 -4.99 -20.77 -6.75
N LEU A 107 -4.61 -19.93 -7.73
CA LEU A 107 -5.27 -18.63 -7.95
C LEU A 107 -6.74 -18.76 -8.33
N GLU A 108 -7.09 -19.73 -9.18
CA GLU A 108 -8.47 -19.99 -9.61
C GLU A 108 -9.26 -20.84 -8.60
N GLN A 109 -8.70 -21.13 -7.43
CA GLN A 109 -9.40 -21.88 -6.38
C GLN A 109 -10.61 -21.09 -5.91
N PRO A 110 -11.83 -21.70 -5.93
CA PRO A 110 -13.02 -21.10 -5.34
C PRO A 110 -12.81 -20.84 -3.84
N VAL A 111 -13.13 -19.63 -3.40
CA VAL A 111 -13.02 -19.24 -1.98
C VAL A 111 -13.94 -20.13 -1.11
N SER A 112 -15.06 -20.58 -1.65
CA SER A 112 -16.00 -21.49 -0.98
C SER A 112 -15.38 -22.83 -0.56
N ASN A 113 -14.28 -23.26 -1.18
CA ASN A 113 -13.57 -24.47 -0.77
C ASN A 113 -12.86 -24.31 0.60
N LEU A 114 -12.67 -23.10 1.07
CA LEU A 114 -11.92 -22.76 2.29
C LEU A 114 -12.75 -21.93 3.27
N ILE A 115 -13.73 -21.18 2.77
CA ILE A 115 -14.63 -20.32 3.56
C ILE A 115 -16.06 -20.73 3.19
N GLU A 116 -16.70 -21.53 4.05
CA GLU A 116 -18.02 -22.11 3.82
C GLU A 116 -19.09 -21.05 3.52
N GLU A 117 -19.01 -19.88 4.13
CA GLU A 117 -19.94 -18.78 3.91
C GLU A 117 -20.01 -18.30 2.44
N PHE A 118 -18.99 -18.61 1.63
CA PHE A 118 -19.01 -18.35 0.19
C PHE A 118 -19.80 -19.41 -0.61
N ASP A 119 -20.22 -20.54 -0.02
CA ASP A 119 -21.00 -21.55 -0.75
C ASP A 119 -22.46 -21.15 -0.91
N THR A 120 -22.67 -20.09 -1.65
CA THR A 120 -23.99 -19.58 -2.05
C THR A 120 -24.06 -19.41 -3.56
N PRO A 121 -25.26 -19.37 -4.17
CA PRO A 121 -25.39 -19.13 -5.61
C PRO A 121 -24.72 -17.83 -6.11
N LEU A 122 -24.63 -16.82 -5.23
CA LEU A 122 -24.03 -15.52 -5.57
C LEU A 122 -22.51 -15.50 -5.45
N HIS A 123 -21.92 -16.29 -4.52
CA HIS A 123 -20.52 -16.12 -4.13
C HIS A 123 -19.63 -17.32 -4.49
N ARG A 124 -20.18 -18.51 -4.75
CA ARG A 124 -19.40 -19.75 -4.97
C ARG A 124 -18.41 -19.69 -6.15
N SER A 125 -18.65 -18.81 -7.12
CA SER A 125 -17.77 -18.61 -8.28
C SER A 125 -16.63 -17.62 -8.02
N ILE A 126 -16.58 -17.00 -6.83
CA ILE A 126 -15.49 -16.08 -6.47
C ILE A 126 -14.25 -16.92 -6.17
N THR A 127 -13.14 -16.59 -6.82
CA THR A 127 -11.84 -17.25 -6.65
C THR A 127 -10.85 -16.34 -5.90
N VAL A 128 -9.76 -16.92 -5.46
CA VAL A 128 -8.63 -16.16 -4.87
C VAL A 128 -8.11 -15.12 -5.85
N PHE A 129 -8.07 -15.44 -7.15
CA PHE A 129 -7.71 -14.50 -8.21
C PHE A 129 -8.61 -13.26 -8.21
N HIS A 130 -9.93 -13.44 -8.10
CA HIS A 130 -10.88 -12.33 -8.07
C HIS A 130 -10.69 -11.42 -6.85
N LEU A 131 -10.30 -11.97 -5.69
CA LEU A 131 -9.96 -11.16 -4.51
C LEU A 131 -8.68 -10.35 -4.71
N LEU A 132 -7.61 -10.98 -5.24
CA LEU A 132 -6.31 -10.35 -5.50
C LEU A 132 -6.39 -9.24 -6.55
N THR A 133 -7.30 -9.37 -7.52
CA THR A 133 -7.45 -8.42 -8.64
C THR A 133 -8.58 -7.42 -8.46
N HIS A 134 -9.27 -7.43 -7.31
CA HIS A 134 -10.43 -6.57 -7.05
C HIS A 134 -11.58 -6.76 -8.04
N THR A 135 -11.79 -7.98 -8.52
CA THR A 135 -12.86 -8.31 -9.48
C THR A 135 -13.90 -9.28 -8.91
N SER A 136 -13.94 -9.44 -7.59
CA SER A 136 -14.91 -10.31 -6.92
C SER A 136 -16.33 -9.74 -6.88
N GLY A 137 -16.50 -8.43 -7.02
CA GLY A 137 -17.79 -7.74 -6.92
C GLY A 137 -18.34 -7.58 -5.50
N ILE A 138 -17.64 -8.06 -4.47
CA ILE A 138 -18.08 -7.95 -3.07
C ILE A 138 -17.58 -6.66 -2.42
N CYS A 139 -18.46 -6.02 -1.66
CA CYS A 139 -18.18 -4.90 -0.75
C CYS A 139 -17.05 -3.95 -1.22
N PRO A 140 -17.23 -3.21 -2.33
CA PRO A 140 -16.23 -2.26 -2.80
C PRO A 140 -16.07 -1.09 -1.85
N ASP A 141 -14.86 -0.54 -1.79
CA ASP A 141 -14.55 0.65 -0.98
C ASP A 141 -15.26 1.89 -1.56
N PRO A 142 -15.57 2.91 -0.72
CA PRO A 142 -16.10 4.19 -1.18
C PRO A 142 -15.26 4.80 -2.30
N GLY A 143 -15.95 5.29 -3.35
CA GLY A 143 -15.30 5.85 -4.54
C GLY A 143 -15.08 4.84 -5.68
N TYR A 144 -15.32 3.55 -5.45
CA TYR A 144 -15.12 2.49 -6.47
C TYR A 144 -16.44 1.80 -6.90
N TYR A 145 -17.55 2.47 -6.74
CA TYR A 145 -18.88 2.02 -7.17
C TYR A 145 -19.77 3.20 -7.55
N LEU A 146 -20.74 2.94 -8.42
CA LEU A 146 -21.68 3.94 -8.94
C LEU A 146 -22.72 4.40 -7.92
N GLU A 147 -23.13 3.50 -7.05
CA GLU A 147 -24.18 3.71 -6.07
C GLU A 147 -23.62 3.55 -4.66
N PRO A 148 -24.11 4.36 -3.70
CA PRO A 148 -23.63 4.27 -2.33
C PRO A 148 -23.95 2.89 -1.74
N TYR A 149 -22.93 2.32 -1.10
CA TYR A 149 -23.10 1.22 -0.16
C TYR A 149 -23.44 1.78 1.23
N PRO A 150 -24.22 1.07 2.03
CA PRO A 150 -24.48 1.49 3.41
C PRO A 150 -23.17 1.67 4.19
N ARG A 151 -23.05 2.78 4.89
CA ARG A 151 -21.88 3.02 5.75
C ARG A 151 -21.80 1.95 6.82
N GLY A 152 -20.59 1.46 7.09
CA GLY A 152 -20.38 0.44 8.10
C GLY A 152 -20.88 -0.95 7.75
N TRP A 153 -21.25 -1.16 6.48
CA TRP A 153 -21.72 -2.46 5.97
C TRP A 153 -20.94 -3.66 6.49
N TRP A 154 -19.64 -3.59 6.43
CA TRP A 154 -18.70 -4.63 6.84
C TRP A 154 -18.29 -4.58 8.32
N ASN A 155 -18.86 -3.66 9.14
CA ASN A 155 -18.53 -3.54 10.58
C ASN A 155 -19.17 -4.63 11.46
N GLY A 156 -19.85 -5.60 10.84
CA GLY A 156 -20.50 -6.71 11.53
C GLY A 156 -21.79 -6.26 12.25
N HIS A 157 -22.82 -7.06 12.18
CA HIS A 157 -23.95 -6.97 13.08
C HIS A 157 -23.59 -7.72 14.38
N ASP A 158 -24.00 -7.24 15.53
CA ASP A 158 -23.84 -7.93 16.80
C ASP A 158 -24.37 -9.37 16.67
N GLY A 159 -23.50 -10.35 16.91
CA GLY A 159 -23.82 -11.78 16.82
C GLY A 159 -23.57 -12.48 15.48
N ASP A 160 -23.30 -11.75 14.39
CA ASP A 160 -22.95 -12.36 13.09
C ASP A 160 -21.45 -12.33 12.84
N SER A 161 -20.94 -13.30 12.07
CA SER A 161 -19.56 -13.26 11.62
C SER A 161 -19.36 -12.07 10.68
N TRP A 162 -18.20 -11.41 10.74
CA TRP A 162 -17.86 -10.32 9.84
C TRP A 162 -17.92 -10.75 8.35
N ILE A 163 -17.65 -12.03 8.06
CA ILE A 163 -17.74 -12.62 6.73
C ILE A 163 -19.17 -12.54 6.21
N LYS A 164 -20.15 -12.98 7.02
CA LYS A 164 -21.58 -12.88 6.68
C LYS A 164 -22.01 -11.43 6.48
N GLY A 165 -21.49 -10.51 7.31
CA GLY A 165 -21.71 -9.08 7.15
C GLY A 165 -21.23 -8.56 5.80
N VAL A 166 -20.02 -8.90 5.38
CA VAL A 166 -19.47 -8.54 4.06
C VAL A 166 -20.29 -9.15 2.91
N LEU A 167 -20.70 -10.42 3.04
CA LEU A 167 -21.44 -11.15 1.99
C LEU A 167 -22.93 -10.82 1.95
N SER A 168 -23.50 -10.17 2.97
CA SER A 168 -24.90 -9.75 2.96
C SER A 168 -25.20 -8.63 1.99
N GLY A 169 -24.17 -8.03 1.39
CA GLY A 169 -24.25 -6.93 0.46
C GLY A 169 -24.63 -7.29 -0.95
N PRO A 170 -25.08 -6.30 -1.74
CA PRO A 170 -25.41 -6.54 -3.13
C PRO A 170 -24.15 -6.88 -3.92
N VAL A 171 -24.19 -7.99 -4.66
CA VAL A 171 -23.20 -8.30 -5.69
C VAL A 171 -23.64 -7.58 -6.98
N ARG A 172 -22.86 -6.59 -7.41
CA ARG A 172 -23.21 -5.70 -8.51
C ARG A 172 -22.81 -6.20 -9.89
N CYS A 173 -21.90 -7.15 -9.96
CA CYS A 173 -21.41 -7.75 -11.20
C CYS A 173 -20.98 -9.19 -10.94
N LYS A 174 -20.89 -9.98 -11.99
CA LYS A 174 -20.27 -11.30 -11.85
C LYS A 174 -18.77 -11.17 -11.58
N PRO A 175 -18.17 -12.12 -10.86
CA PRO A 175 -16.71 -12.12 -10.67
C PRO A 175 -15.98 -12.06 -12.01
N GLY A 176 -14.99 -11.18 -12.10
CA GLY A 176 -14.19 -10.95 -13.31
C GLY A 176 -14.74 -9.90 -14.29
N GLU A 177 -16.00 -9.48 -14.19
CA GLU A 177 -16.61 -8.56 -15.16
C GLU A 177 -16.22 -7.09 -14.93
N PHE A 178 -15.93 -6.72 -13.68
CA PHE A 178 -15.71 -5.33 -13.32
C PHE A 178 -14.65 -5.21 -12.23
N TYR A 179 -13.77 -4.20 -12.32
CA TYR A 179 -12.84 -3.86 -11.26
C TYR A 179 -13.55 -3.00 -10.21
N ASN A 180 -13.69 -3.55 -9.02
CA ASN A 180 -14.27 -2.87 -7.86
C ASN A 180 -13.30 -3.00 -6.68
N TYR A 181 -12.50 -1.97 -6.46
CA TYR A 181 -11.52 -1.99 -5.37
C TYR A 181 -12.18 -2.31 -4.03
N SER A 182 -11.73 -3.35 -3.34
CA SER A 182 -12.33 -3.86 -2.11
C SER A 182 -11.28 -4.19 -1.06
N SER A 183 -11.27 -3.44 0.03
CA SER A 183 -10.46 -3.78 1.21
C SER A 183 -10.99 -5.01 1.94
N ALA A 184 -12.30 -5.24 1.89
CA ALA A 184 -12.94 -6.43 2.44
C ALA A 184 -12.46 -7.70 1.72
N GLY A 185 -12.26 -7.65 0.38
CA GLY A 185 -11.66 -8.74 -0.38
C GLY A 185 -10.28 -9.13 0.14
N PHE A 186 -9.45 -8.15 0.51
CA PHE A 186 -8.15 -8.40 1.14
C PHE A 186 -8.29 -8.87 2.60
N GLY A 187 -9.34 -8.48 3.32
CA GLY A 187 -9.70 -9.08 4.60
C GLY A 187 -9.95 -10.58 4.46
N MET A 188 -10.68 -11.01 3.40
CA MET A 188 -10.89 -12.43 3.08
C MET A 188 -9.57 -13.16 2.76
N LEU A 189 -8.62 -12.51 2.07
CA LEU A 189 -7.28 -13.10 1.85
C LEU A 189 -6.54 -13.29 3.18
N GLY A 190 -6.66 -12.38 4.13
CA GLY A 190 -6.14 -12.54 5.49
C GLY A 190 -6.77 -13.72 6.23
N GLU A 191 -8.08 -13.93 6.09
CA GLU A 191 -8.78 -15.08 6.64
C GLU A 191 -8.30 -16.40 6.01
N LEU A 192 -8.13 -16.42 4.67
CA LEU A 192 -7.59 -17.58 3.95
C LEU A 192 -6.19 -17.95 4.46
N ILE A 193 -5.31 -16.98 4.69
CA ILE A 193 -3.99 -17.23 5.28
C ILE A 193 -4.15 -17.94 6.63
N GLY A 194 -5.06 -17.47 7.48
CA GLY A 194 -5.31 -18.08 8.79
C GLY A 194 -5.79 -19.52 8.68
N ARG A 195 -6.78 -19.79 7.84
CA ARG A 195 -7.36 -21.14 7.66
C ARG A 195 -6.36 -22.16 7.07
N ILE A 196 -5.54 -21.70 6.11
CA ILE A 196 -4.57 -22.59 5.45
C ILE A 196 -3.37 -22.89 6.35
N THR A 197 -2.90 -21.89 7.09
CA THR A 197 -1.64 -22.00 7.86
C THR A 197 -1.85 -22.39 9.31
N GLY A 198 -3.06 -22.24 9.85
CA GLY A 198 -3.34 -22.34 11.29
C GLY A 198 -2.75 -21.18 12.10
N MET A 199 -2.16 -20.18 11.45
CA MET A 199 -1.55 -19.01 12.08
C MET A 199 -2.39 -17.75 11.85
N HIS A 200 -2.40 -16.82 12.79
CA HIS A 200 -2.96 -15.50 12.50
C HIS A 200 -2.21 -14.84 11.34
N TYR A 201 -2.93 -14.20 10.38
CA TYR A 201 -2.33 -13.59 9.17
C TYR A 201 -1.19 -12.62 9.48
N ASN A 202 -1.28 -11.87 10.58
CA ASN A 202 -0.23 -10.97 11.06
C ASN A 202 1.08 -11.74 11.33
N ASP A 203 0.98 -12.85 12.08
CA ASP A 203 2.15 -13.68 12.44
C ASP A 203 2.74 -14.35 11.19
N TYR A 204 1.89 -14.83 10.27
CA TYR A 204 2.37 -15.40 9.02
C TYR A 204 3.13 -14.39 8.17
N ILE A 205 2.57 -13.18 7.96
CA ILE A 205 3.25 -12.11 7.19
C ILE A 205 4.55 -11.70 7.89
N ARG A 206 4.53 -11.54 9.22
CA ARG A 206 5.72 -11.20 9.99
C ARG A 206 6.84 -12.22 9.79
N GLN A 207 6.56 -13.50 10.00
CA GLN A 207 7.56 -14.57 9.94
C GLN A 207 8.04 -14.86 8.52
N SER A 208 7.13 -14.79 7.53
CA SER A 208 7.44 -15.19 6.16
C SER A 208 7.96 -14.07 5.27
N ILE A 209 7.77 -12.81 5.66
CA ILE A 209 8.13 -11.63 4.84
C ILE A 209 8.94 -10.63 5.64
N LEU A 210 8.40 -10.10 6.76
CA LEU A 210 9.03 -8.97 7.45
C LEU A 210 10.36 -9.34 8.11
N GLU A 211 10.39 -10.42 8.87
CA GLU A 211 11.62 -10.91 9.54
C GLU A 211 12.72 -11.31 8.53
N PRO A 212 12.44 -12.08 7.48
CA PRO A 212 13.47 -12.40 6.48
C PRO A 212 14.03 -11.18 5.75
N LEU A 213 13.22 -10.12 5.56
CA LEU A 213 13.65 -8.85 4.97
C LEU A 213 14.36 -7.92 5.98
N GLY A 214 14.40 -8.29 7.26
CA GLY A 214 14.93 -7.40 8.30
C GLY A 214 14.11 -6.12 8.47
N MET A 215 12.79 -6.19 8.27
CA MET A 215 11.84 -5.07 8.42
C MET A 215 11.41 -4.94 9.89
N SER A 216 12.37 -4.63 10.76
CA SER A 216 12.20 -4.64 12.22
C SER A 216 11.29 -3.52 12.77
N ARG A 217 10.95 -2.53 11.94
CA ARG A 217 10.09 -1.40 12.30
C ARG A 217 8.78 -1.39 11.48
N THR A 218 8.31 -2.60 11.10
CA THR A 218 7.06 -2.80 10.36
C THR A 218 6.12 -3.70 11.15
N PHE A 219 4.90 -3.21 11.46
CA PHE A 219 4.00 -3.84 12.40
C PHE A 219 2.54 -3.74 11.94
N PHE A 220 1.74 -4.75 12.23
CA PHE A 220 0.28 -4.62 12.29
C PHE A 220 -0.16 -3.96 13.60
N ASP A 221 0.42 -4.41 14.72
CA ASP A 221 0.23 -3.83 16.05
C ASP A 221 1.56 -3.23 16.48
N VAL A 222 1.66 -1.90 16.47
CA VAL A 222 2.88 -1.18 16.86
C VAL A 222 3.10 -1.39 18.36
N PRO A 223 4.30 -1.82 18.80
CA PRO A 223 4.61 -1.91 20.22
C PRO A 223 4.43 -0.57 20.95
N GLU A 224 3.88 -0.60 22.16
CA GLU A 224 3.53 0.60 22.92
C GLU A 224 4.72 1.56 23.11
N HIS A 225 5.91 1.02 23.37
CA HIS A 225 7.12 1.82 23.55
C HIS A 225 7.59 2.57 22.29
N LEU A 226 6.98 2.29 21.11
CA LEU A 226 7.24 2.98 19.84
C LEU A 226 6.11 3.94 19.44
N HIS A 227 5.04 4.07 20.22
CA HIS A 227 3.90 4.92 19.87
C HIS A 227 4.32 6.38 19.68
N ASP A 228 5.27 6.87 20.49
CA ASP A 228 5.81 8.24 20.38
C ASP A 228 6.63 8.50 19.10
N GLU A 229 6.96 7.46 18.35
CA GLU A 229 7.68 7.55 17.09
C GLU A 229 6.74 7.48 15.87
N VAL A 230 5.43 7.29 16.10
CA VAL A 230 4.45 7.16 15.03
C VAL A 230 4.01 8.52 14.52
N CYS A 231 3.99 8.67 13.20
CA CYS A 231 3.39 9.82 12.54
C CYS A 231 1.86 9.70 12.58
N LEU A 232 1.20 10.69 13.16
CA LEU A 232 -0.25 10.75 13.34
C LEU A 232 -0.83 11.96 12.62
N ALA A 233 -1.66 11.75 11.61
CA ALA A 233 -2.34 12.84 10.90
C ALA A 233 -3.62 13.30 11.63
N GLU A 234 -4.35 12.36 12.22
CA GLU A 234 -5.62 12.58 12.91
C GLU A 234 -5.67 11.84 14.25
N LYS A 235 -6.54 12.28 15.17
CA LYS A 235 -6.78 11.59 16.45
C LYS A 235 -7.18 10.13 16.27
N PHE A 236 -7.91 9.83 15.21
CA PHE A 236 -8.27 8.46 14.85
C PHE A 236 -7.05 7.54 14.62
N ASP A 237 -5.94 8.09 14.13
CA ASP A 237 -4.71 7.30 13.97
C ASP A 237 -4.15 6.86 15.33
N ALA A 238 -4.21 7.74 16.34
CA ALA A 238 -3.80 7.40 17.72
C ALA A 238 -4.72 6.33 18.35
N GLU A 239 -6.03 6.44 18.17
CA GLU A 239 -6.99 5.42 18.64
C GLU A 239 -6.71 4.05 18.02
N ARG A 240 -6.29 4.01 16.75
CA ARG A 240 -5.93 2.77 16.07
C ARG A 240 -4.68 2.09 16.61
N LEU A 241 -3.73 2.83 17.18
CA LEU A 241 -2.54 2.24 17.80
C LEU A 241 -2.87 1.38 19.01
N THR A 242 -3.91 1.73 19.75
CA THR A 242 -4.33 1.00 20.94
C THR A 242 -5.25 -0.20 20.65
N THR A 243 -5.63 -0.38 19.37
CA THR A 243 -6.56 -1.43 18.95
C THR A 243 -5.80 -2.59 18.30
N SER A 244 -5.70 -3.72 18.99
CA SER A 244 -5.05 -4.92 18.47
C SER A 244 -5.75 -5.45 17.21
N THR A 245 -4.94 -5.94 16.24
CA THR A 245 -5.45 -6.63 15.06
C THR A 245 -5.86 -8.08 15.33
N LYS A 246 -5.49 -8.63 16.50
CA LYS A 246 -5.77 -10.01 16.91
C LYS A 246 -7.08 -10.18 17.65
N GLN A 247 -8.06 -9.27 17.45
CA GLN A 247 -9.38 -9.39 18.07
C GLN A 247 -10.21 -10.48 17.38
N PRO A 248 -10.71 -11.47 18.11
CA PRO A 248 -11.59 -12.51 17.56
C PRO A 248 -12.85 -11.90 16.93
N GLY A 249 -13.31 -12.48 15.83
CA GLY A 249 -14.55 -12.06 15.15
C GLY A 249 -14.45 -10.72 14.42
N LYS A 250 -13.27 -10.11 14.31
CA LYS A 250 -13.05 -8.90 13.53
C LYS A 250 -12.40 -9.22 12.18
N MET A 251 -12.78 -8.44 11.17
CA MET A 251 -12.20 -8.56 9.84
C MET A 251 -10.67 -8.35 9.89
N PRO A 252 -9.87 -9.26 9.30
CA PRO A 252 -8.43 -9.08 9.16
C PRO A 252 -8.07 -7.74 8.52
N ARG A 253 -7.14 -6.98 9.13
CA ARG A 253 -6.64 -5.73 8.57
C ARG A 253 -5.60 -5.96 7.44
N ALA A 254 -5.68 -7.09 6.77
CA ALA A 254 -4.77 -7.50 5.69
C ALA A 254 -4.81 -6.57 4.45
N GLY A 255 -5.85 -5.75 4.33
CA GLY A 255 -5.99 -4.74 3.28
C GLY A 255 -5.45 -3.35 3.65
N GLY A 256 -4.96 -3.11 4.90
CA GLY A 256 -4.61 -1.73 5.27
C GLY A 256 -4.09 -1.52 6.70
N GLY A 257 -3.63 -2.57 7.37
CA GLY A 257 -3.28 -2.54 8.80
C GLY A 257 -1.83 -2.27 9.15
N LEU A 258 -0.90 -2.34 8.20
CA LEU A 258 0.53 -2.18 8.49
C LEU A 258 0.92 -0.72 8.76
N HIS A 259 1.85 -0.58 9.68
CA HIS A 259 2.67 0.60 9.93
C HIS A 259 4.12 0.26 9.57
N SER A 260 4.87 1.20 8.97
CA SER A 260 6.23 0.94 8.50
C SER A 260 7.06 2.22 8.46
N THR A 261 8.34 2.10 8.16
CA THR A 261 9.25 3.20 7.89
C THR A 261 9.58 3.29 6.39
N LEU A 262 10.19 4.41 5.97
CA LEU A 262 10.68 4.55 4.59
C LEU A 262 11.67 3.44 4.24
N GLN A 263 12.61 3.16 5.15
CA GLN A 263 13.68 2.18 4.92
C GLN A 263 13.14 0.76 4.83
N ASP A 264 12.20 0.37 5.68
CA ASP A 264 11.62 -0.97 5.63
C ASP A 264 10.79 -1.16 4.35
N LEU A 265 10.01 -0.14 3.94
CA LEU A 265 9.30 -0.19 2.66
C LEU A 265 10.25 -0.27 1.45
N TRP A 266 11.40 0.42 1.51
CA TRP A 266 12.43 0.28 0.49
C TRP A 266 12.92 -1.17 0.37
N LYS A 267 13.20 -1.85 1.50
CA LYS A 267 13.62 -3.27 1.48
C LYS A 267 12.59 -4.15 0.77
N PHE A 268 11.31 -3.95 1.05
CA PHE A 268 10.22 -4.67 0.36
C PHE A 268 10.16 -4.31 -1.12
N GLY A 269 10.26 -3.01 -1.47
CA GLY A 269 10.31 -2.56 -2.86
C GLY A 269 11.51 -3.10 -3.61
N GLN A 270 12.70 -3.10 -2.99
CA GLN A 270 13.92 -3.64 -3.58
C GLN A 270 13.80 -5.16 -3.79
N MET A 271 13.22 -5.89 -2.84
CA MET A 271 12.94 -7.32 -3.00
C MET A 271 12.08 -7.59 -4.26
N LEU A 272 11.04 -6.78 -4.50
CA LEU A 272 10.22 -6.90 -5.71
C LEU A 272 11.00 -6.51 -6.97
N LEU A 273 11.81 -5.46 -6.93
CA LEU A 273 12.68 -5.03 -8.03
C LEU A 273 13.67 -6.14 -8.41
N ASP A 274 14.26 -6.80 -7.41
CA ASP A 274 15.20 -7.90 -7.55
C ASP A 274 14.49 -9.27 -7.71
N LYS A 275 13.24 -9.22 -8.23
CA LYS A 275 12.48 -10.40 -8.63
C LYS A 275 12.31 -11.44 -7.52
N GLY A 276 12.05 -10.95 -6.31
CA GLY A 276 11.69 -11.78 -5.16
C GLY A 276 12.83 -12.10 -4.20
N THR A 277 14.00 -11.49 -4.38
CA THR A 277 15.20 -11.71 -3.55
C THR A 277 15.66 -10.39 -2.93
N PHE A 278 16.16 -10.42 -1.71
CA PHE A 278 16.81 -9.30 -1.04
C PHE A 278 17.99 -9.81 -0.22
N GLU A 279 19.19 -9.20 -0.36
CA GLU A 279 20.41 -9.60 0.34
C GLU A 279 20.64 -11.13 0.33
N SER A 280 20.53 -11.75 -0.84
CA SER A 280 20.63 -13.19 -1.05
C SER A 280 19.55 -14.06 -0.42
N LYS A 281 18.55 -13.48 0.27
CA LYS A 281 17.39 -14.19 0.80
C LYS A 281 16.24 -14.15 -0.21
N ARG A 282 15.80 -15.31 -0.65
CA ARG A 282 14.61 -15.43 -1.50
C ARG A 282 13.34 -15.39 -0.64
N ILE A 283 12.48 -14.43 -0.90
CA ILE A 283 11.17 -14.27 -0.26
C ILE A 283 10.08 -14.97 -1.07
N ILE A 284 10.04 -14.70 -2.36
CA ILE A 284 9.17 -15.37 -3.35
C ILE A 284 9.95 -15.66 -4.62
N SER A 285 9.39 -16.45 -5.52
CA SER A 285 10.03 -16.76 -6.79
C SER A 285 9.97 -15.58 -7.77
N ARG A 286 10.93 -15.55 -8.69
CA ARG A 286 10.88 -14.64 -9.85
C ARG A 286 9.54 -14.77 -10.61
N LYS A 287 9.02 -16.00 -10.74
CA LYS A 287 7.76 -16.25 -11.45
C LYS A 287 6.54 -15.66 -10.73
N SER A 288 6.54 -15.65 -9.40
CA SER A 288 5.49 -14.97 -8.63
C SER A 288 5.54 -13.47 -8.81
N VAL A 289 6.74 -12.86 -8.80
CA VAL A 289 6.88 -11.43 -9.08
C VAL A 289 6.42 -11.10 -10.51
N GLU A 290 6.81 -11.89 -11.51
CA GLU A 290 6.34 -11.73 -12.89
C GLU A 290 4.82 -11.85 -13.01
N ALA A 291 4.19 -12.74 -12.24
CA ALA A 291 2.73 -12.85 -12.17
C ALA A 291 2.09 -11.65 -11.49
N MET A 292 2.69 -11.13 -10.40
CA MET A 292 2.21 -9.94 -9.70
C MET A 292 2.23 -8.69 -10.58
N THR A 293 3.24 -8.55 -11.42
CA THR A 293 3.52 -7.34 -12.21
C THR A 293 3.04 -7.44 -13.66
N ARG A 294 2.45 -8.56 -14.06
CA ARG A 294 1.77 -8.70 -15.35
C ARG A 294 0.35 -8.16 -15.25
N ASN A 295 -0.14 -7.47 -16.30
CA ASN A 295 -1.55 -7.08 -16.34
C ASN A 295 -2.45 -8.31 -16.35
N GLN A 296 -3.24 -8.46 -15.30
CA GLN A 296 -4.19 -9.55 -15.11
C GLN A 296 -5.59 -9.21 -15.65
N LEU A 297 -5.85 -7.93 -15.93
CA LEU A 297 -7.16 -7.43 -16.33
C LEU A 297 -7.14 -6.98 -17.80
N ASN A 298 -7.57 -7.86 -18.70
CA ASN A 298 -7.67 -7.52 -20.12
C ASN A 298 -9.07 -6.97 -20.43
N LYS A 299 -9.14 -5.67 -20.73
CA LYS A 299 -10.40 -4.96 -21.08
C LYS A 299 -11.49 -5.01 -19.98
N VAL A 300 -11.08 -5.18 -18.72
CA VAL A 300 -12.00 -5.10 -17.59
C VAL A 300 -12.24 -3.64 -17.24
N PRO A 301 -13.49 -3.16 -17.30
CA PRO A 301 -13.82 -1.78 -16.93
C PRO A 301 -13.72 -1.58 -15.42
N ALA A 302 -13.55 -0.31 -15.01
CA ALA A 302 -13.51 0.09 -13.61
C ALA A 302 -14.35 1.33 -13.36
N TYR A 303 -14.71 1.51 -12.10
CA TYR A 303 -15.24 2.76 -11.58
C TYR A 303 -14.28 3.29 -10.51
N ALA A 304 -13.84 4.52 -10.65
CA ALA A 304 -12.97 5.15 -9.67
C ALA A 304 -13.31 6.63 -9.54
N TRP A 305 -13.75 7.02 -8.35
CA TRP A 305 -14.02 8.43 -7.99
C TRP A 305 -14.95 9.17 -8.96
N GLY A 306 -16.03 8.49 -9.38
CA GLY A 306 -17.02 9.05 -10.29
C GLY A 306 -16.63 9.00 -11.77
N VAL A 307 -15.46 8.43 -12.09
CA VAL A 307 -14.98 8.28 -13.47
C VAL A 307 -15.08 6.82 -13.90
N GLN A 308 -15.68 6.59 -15.07
CA GLN A 308 -15.65 5.28 -15.71
C GLN A 308 -14.35 5.11 -16.48
N ILE A 309 -13.62 4.05 -16.19
CA ILE A 309 -12.38 3.66 -16.86
C ILE A 309 -12.71 2.46 -17.73
N PRO A 310 -12.56 2.53 -19.05
CA PRO A 310 -12.97 1.45 -19.97
C PRO A 310 -12.09 0.19 -19.84
N SER A 311 -10.86 0.34 -19.38
CA SER A 311 -9.96 -0.79 -19.14
C SER A 311 -9.01 -0.46 -17.99
N LYS A 312 -9.06 -1.24 -16.92
CA LYS A 312 -8.14 -1.10 -15.78
C LYS A 312 -6.93 -2.00 -15.97
N ASN A 313 -5.74 -1.44 -15.71
CA ASN A 313 -4.49 -2.20 -15.64
C ASN A 313 -4.19 -2.51 -14.17
N PHE A 314 -4.13 -3.80 -13.84
CA PHE A 314 -3.88 -4.25 -12.47
C PHE A 314 -3.21 -5.62 -12.48
N GLY A 315 -2.25 -5.82 -11.58
CA GLY A 315 -1.59 -7.08 -11.34
C GLY A 315 -2.23 -7.87 -10.20
N LEU A 316 -1.49 -8.77 -9.54
CA LEU A 316 -1.95 -9.41 -8.32
C LEU A 316 -1.58 -8.51 -7.13
N GLY A 317 -2.54 -7.70 -6.69
CA GLY A 317 -2.36 -6.76 -5.57
C GLY A 317 -1.50 -5.54 -5.86
N LEU A 318 -1.21 -5.22 -7.13
CA LEU A 318 -0.39 -4.08 -7.54
C LEU A 318 -1.04 -3.29 -8.67
N HIS A 319 -0.96 -1.96 -8.57
CA HIS A 319 -1.26 -1.06 -9.67
C HIS A 319 -0.16 -1.12 -10.72
N LEU A 320 -0.53 -1.13 -12.01
CA LEU A 320 0.41 -1.12 -13.13
C LEU A 320 0.33 0.22 -13.86
N PHE A 321 1.49 0.77 -14.16
CA PHE A 321 1.63 2.08 -14.77
C PHE A 321 1.70 1.97 -16.30
N LEU A 322 0.61 1.56 -16.92
CA LEU A 322 0.50 1.45 -18.38
C LEU A 322 -0.17 2.69 -19.02
N GLU A 323 -0.41 3.73 -18.21
CA GLU A 323 -1.22 4.88 -18.59
C GLU A 323 -0.37 6.06 -19.05
N ARG A 324 -0.98 6.96 -19.84
CA ARG A 324 -0.37 8.19 -20.34
C ARG A 324 -0.44 9.29 -19.29
N GLY A 325 0.50 10.20 -19.28
CA GLY A 325 0.38 11.48 -18.58
C GLY A 325 1.31 11.69 -17.40
N GLU A 326 2.15 10.71 -17.04
CA GLU A 326 3.22 10.88 -16.06
C GLU A 326 4.57 10.47 -16.64
N LEU A 327 5.66 10.88 -15.97
CA LEU A 327 7.03 10.62 -16.44
C LEU A 327 7.56 9.23 -16.06
N LYS A 328 6.80 8.47 -15.28
CA LYS A 328 7.15 7.10 -14.90
C LYS A 328 7.21 6.18 -16.13
N SER A 329 8.08 5.19 -16.10
CA SER A 329 8.12 4.20 -17.19
C SER A 329 6.87 3.31 -17.19
N GLN A 330 6.55 2.73 -18.35
CA GLN A 330 5.44 1.77 -18.45
C GLN A 330 5.68 0.46 -17.67
N ALA A 331 6.93 0.21 -17.27
CA ALA A 331 7.27 -0.94 -16.44
C ALA A 331 7.01 -0.70 -14.95
N THR A 332 6.71 0.55 -14.55
CA THR A 332 6.46 0.91 -13.16
C THR A 332 5.23 0.20 -12.63
N PHE A 333 5.36 -0.37 -11.44
CA PHE A 333 4.26 -0.88 -10.64
C PHE A 333 4.31 -0.30 -9.23
N SER A 334 3.17 -0.23 -8.58
CA SER A 334 3.05 0.50 -7.32
C SER A 334 1.94 -0.01 -6.42
N HIS A 335 1.96 0.41 -5.18
CA HIS A 335 0.77 0.53 -4.37
C HIS A 335 0.79 1.82 -3.56
N GLU A 336 -0.37 2.45 -3.47
CA GLU A 336 -0.58 3.67 -2.71
C GLU A 336 -1.54 3.40 -1.54
N GLY A 337 -1.40 4.17 -0.47
CA GLY A 337 -2.24 4.05 0.72
C GLY A 337 -3.01 5.33 1.04
N ALA A 338 -4.21 5.21 1.61
CA ALA A 338 -4.90 6.31 2.26
C ALA A 338 -3.97 6.92 3.32
N GLY A 339 -3.92 8.23 3.45
CA GLY A 339 -2.89 8.90 4.25
C GLY A 339 -1.61 9.22 3.44
N ARG A 340 -1.65 9.00 2.12
CA ARG A 340 -0.63 9.44 1.15
C ARG A 340 0.72 8.75 1.31
N CYS A 341 0.70 7.45 1.55
CA CYS A 341 1.87 6.59 1.36
C CYS A 341 1.91 6.11 -0.09
N ALA A 342 3.07 6.15 -0.70
CA ALA A 342 3.31 5.59 -2.04
C ALA A 342 4.60 4.78 -2.05
N LEU A 343 4.52 3.58 -2.62
CA LEU A 343 5.64 2.72 -2.96
C LEU A 343 5.61 2.50 -4.47
N HIS A 344 6.56 3.09 -5.18
CA HIS A 344 6.73 2.93 -6.62
C HIS A 344 8.02 2.17 -6.92
N ILE A 345 7.92 1.19 -7.80
CA ILE A 345 9.04 0.36 -8.24
C ILE A 345 9.10 0.44 -9.77
N ASP A 346 10.21 0.89 -10.30
CA ASP A 346 10.45 1.03 -11.74
C ASP A 346 11.60 0.14 -12.19
N PRO A 347 11.32 -1.04 -12.75
CA PRO A 347 12.35 -1.95 -13.21
C PRO A 347 13.16 -1.44 -14.40
N ALA A 348 12.59 -0.57 -15.25
CA ALA A 348 13.30 -0.01 -16.39
C ALA A 348 14.40 0.96 -15.92
N GLU A 349 14.11 1.73 -14.87
CA GLU A 349 15.01 2.72 -14.29
C GLU A 349 15.81 2.20 -13.10
N GLN A 350 15.57 0.94 -12.68
CA GLN A 350 16.16 0.34 -11.48
C GLN A 350 15.93 1.21 -10.23
N LEU A 351 14.74 1.84 -10.14
CA LEU A 351 14.38 2.82 -9.12
C LEU A 351 13.33 2.27 -8.17
N VAL A 352 13.54 2.48 -6.86
CA VAL A 352 12.53 2.37 -5.82
C VAL A 352 12.32 3.74 -5.20
N ALA A 353 11.09 4.25 -5.26
CA ALA A 353 10.70 5.50 -4.64
C ALA A 353 9.62 5.25 -3.59
N VAL A 354 9.92 5.62 -2.35
CA VAL A 354 8.98 5.58 -1.23
C VAL A 354 8.76 6.99 -0.76
N PHE A 355 7.52 7.44 -0.66
CA PHE A 355 7.22 8.72 -0.06
C PHE A 355 5.92 8.72 0.75
N PHE A 356 5.89 9.56 1.77
CA PHE A 356 4.75 9.80 2.64
C PHE A 356 4.46 11.29 2.69
N VAL A 357 3.20 11.63 2.51
CA VAL A 357 2.71 13.01 2.56
C VAL A 357 1.46 13.03 3.45
N PRO A 358 1.61 12.85 4.79
CA PRO A 358 0.48 12.77 5.69
C PRO A 358 -0.34 14.07 5.64
N THR A 359 -1.65 13.90 5.56
CA THR A 359 -2.62 14.99 5.56
C THR A 359 -3.96 14.50 6.06
N ALA A 360 -4.64 15.31 6.86
CA ALA A 360 -6.02 15.12 7.25
C ALA A 360 -7.01 15.61 6.17
N ALA A 361 -6.55 16.31 5.13
CA ALA A 361 -7.41 16.85 4.09
C ALA A 361 -8.12 15.73 3.31
N PRO A 362 -9.45 15.77 3.18
CA PRO A 362 -10.19 14.80 2.39
C PRO A 362 -9.90 14.97 0.90
N GLY A 363 -10.02 13.86 0.16
CA GLY A 363 -9.92 13.85 -1.29
C GLY A 363 -8.52 13.65 -1.85
N PHE A 364 -8.45 13.52 -3.16
CA PHE A 364 -7.21 13.34 -3.91
C PHE A 364 -6.54 14.70 -4.14
N LEU A 365 -5.27 14.80 -3.78
CA LEU A 365 -4.46 15.99 -3.98
C LEU A 365 -3.33 15.64 -4.97
N PRO A 366 -3.47 15.96 -6.27
CA PRO A 366 -2.44 15.62 -7.28
C PRO A 366 -1.05 16.10 -6.89
N GLU A 367 -0.96 17.26 -6.23
CA GLU A 367 0.28 17.85 -5.77
C GLU A 367 1.02 17.00 -4.71
N SER A 368 0.31 16.07 -4.05
CA SER A 368 0.94 15.20 -3.03
C SER A 368 1.47 13.87 -3.58
N ILE A 369 1.04 13.44 -4.76
CA ILE A 369 1.45 12.15 -5.36
C ILE A 369 1.96 12.32 -6.79
N VAL A 370 1.19 12.98 -7.67
CA VAL A 370 1.52 13.08 -9.10
C VAL A 370 2.72 14.00 -9.31
N HIS A 371 2.72 15.18 -8.70
CA HIS A 371 3.83 16.13 -8.84
C HIS A 371 5.14 15.57 -8.27
N PRO A 372 5.20 14.99 -7.05
CA PRO A 372 6.41 14.33 -6.56
C PRO A 372 6.90 13.23 -7.51
N GLY A 373 6.00 12.40 -8.03
CA GLY A 373 6.36 11.39 -9.04
C GLY A 373 7.06 12.03 -10.25
N ASN A 374 6.45 13.04 -10.86
CA ASN A 374 7.04 13.70 -12.04
C ASN A 374 8.40 14.36 -11.72
N ILE A 375 8.54 15.00 -10.55
CA ILE A 375 9.81 15.60 -10.11
C ILE A 375 10.88 14.52 -9.95
N ILE A 376 10.56 13.40 -9.28
CA ILE A 376 11.49 12.30 -9.03
C ILE A 376 11.98 11.70 -10.36
N TRP A 377 11.06 11.33 -11.26
CA TRP A 377 11.45 10.70 -12.54
C TRP A 377 12.16 11.68 -13.49
N SER A 378 11.90 12.99 -13.39
CA SER A 378 12.63 13.98 -14.18
C SER A 378 14.09 14.18 -13.78
N GLY A 379 14.54 13.57 -12.69
CA GLY A 379 15.93 13.60 -12.25
C GLY A 379 16.77 12.43 -12.75
N LEU A 380 16.18 11.49 -13.47
CA LEU A 380 16.90 10.36 -14.07
C LEU A 380 17.64 10.81 -15.32
N ASN A 381 18.96 10.52 -15.40
CA ASN A 381 19.82 10.82 -16.55
C ASN A 381 20.05 9.55 -17.37
#